data_48e21ec8baebae9029faae8280409343
#
_entry.id   48e21ec8baebae9029faae8280409343
#
_cell.length_a   1.000
_cell.length_b   1.000
_cell.length_c   1.000
_cell.angle_alpha   90.00
_cell.angle_beta   90.00
_cell.angle_gamma   90.00
#
_symmetry.space_group_name_H-M   'P 1'
#
loop_
_entity.id
_entity.type
_entity.pdbx_description
1 polymer ?
#
loop_
_entity_poly.entity_id
_entity_poly.type
_entity_poly.pdbx_seq_one_letter_code
_entity_poly.pdbx_strand_id
1 'polypeptide(L)'
;LHFGAVDQCCRGLVNDRPVGGHQGGYLPFTLDVTDALVPGENRLTAAVTDDPDGGVHAFGKQRRNRGGIWYTAQSGIWQTVWLESVAENYIHSLRLTPDYDEKALRYAVRADDPAGARITVLCGGQVIARSWADEKGLGVCPIPAEHFRPWSPEDPYLYDLEVTLPSGDRVESYWNTGAAGCWL
;
A
#
# COMPACT_ATOMS: atom_id res chain seq x y z
N LEU A 1 -4.65 9.38 -7.04
CA LEU A 1 -5.92 8.83 -6.60
C LEU A 1 -5.81 7.32 -6.47
N HIS A 2 -6.08 6.81 -5.29
CA HIS A 2 -5.92 5.40 -4.94
C HIS A 2 -7.27 4.74 -4.69
N PHE A 3 -7.38 3.51 -5.14
CA PHE A 3 -8.51 2.63 -4.85
C PHE A 3 -7.97 1.36 -4.18
N GLY A 4 -8.47 1.00 -3.01
CA GLY A 4 -8.11 -0.24 -2.34
C GLY A 4 -8.60 -1.48 -3.07
N ALA A 5 -9.81 -1.45 -3.61
CA ALA A 5 -10.33 -2.41 -4.57
C ALA A 5 -11.69 -1.96 -5.14
N VAL A 6 -11.96 -2.35 -6.39
CA VAL A 6 -13.24 -2.11 -7.08
C VAL A 6 -13.63 -3.37 -7.84
N ASP A 7 -14.79 -3.92 -7.57
CA ASP A 7 -15.29 -5.12 -8.23
C ASP A 7 -16.22 -4.74 -9.40
N GLN A 8 -15.83 -5.00 -10.66
CA GLN A 8 -14.65 -5.72 -11.12
C GLN A 8 -13.82 -4.90 -12.12
N CYS A 9 -14.45 -4.24 -13.08
CA CYS A 9 -13.81 -3.38 -14.08
C CYS A 9 -14.15 -1.94 -13.74
N CYS A 10 -13.14 -1.12 -13.47
CA CYS A 10 -13.30 0.29 -13.14
C CYS A 10 -12.66 1.18 -14.20
N ARG A 11 -13.38 2.25 -14.60
CA ARG A 11 -12.84 3.37 -15.37
C ARG A 11 -12.99 4.64 -14.55
N GLY A 12 -11.86 5.30 -14.28
CA GLY A 12 -11.83 6.58 -13.58
C GLY A 12 -11.92 7.76 -14.56
N LEU A 13 -12.75 8.73 -14.22
CA LEU A 13 -12.79 10.02 -14.90
C LEU A 13 -12.72 11.14 -13.86
N VAL A 14 -11.97 12.17 -14.14
CA VAL A 14 -11.96 13.41 -13.37
C VAL A 14 -12.36 14.55 -14.30
N ASN A 15 -13.40 15.31 -13.94
CA ASN A 15 -13.97 16.37 -14.74
C ASN A 15 -14.30 15.92 -16.18
N ASP A 16 -14.88 14.71 -16.30
CA ASP A 16 -15.21 14.02 -17.56
C ASP A 16 -13.99 13.60 -18.42
N ARG A 17 -12.77 13.84 -17.96
CA ARG A 17 -11.54 13.37 -18.61
C ARG A 17 -11.19 11.97 -18.10
N PRO A 18 -11.01 10.97 -18.97
CA PRO A 18 -10.52 9.66 -18.56
C PRO A 18 -9.11 9.77 -17.98
N VAL A 19 -8.89 9.18 -16.79
CA VAL A 19 -7.59 9.17 -16.10
C VAL A 19 -7.01 7.78 -15.97
N GLY A 20 -7.74 6.76 -16.42
CA GLY A 20 -7.28 5.37 -16.42
C GLY A 20 -8.36 4.39 -15.97
N GLY A 21 -7.93 3.17 -15.68
CA GLY A 21 -8.83 2.13 -15.19
C GLY A 21 -8.08 0.89 -14.72
N HIS A 22 -8.83 -0.04 -14.15
CA HIS A 22 -8.33 -1.28 -13.61
C HIS A 22 -9.32 -2.42 -13.88
N GLN A 23 -8.79 -3.63 -14.01
CA GLN A 23 -9.57 -4.86 -14.10
C GLN A 23 -9.11 -5.84 -13.04
N GLY A 24 -10.04 -6.32 -12.24
CA GLY A 24 -9.83 -7.24 -11.14
C GLY A 24 -10.39 -6.68 -9.82
N GLY A 25 -11.15 -7.50 -9.09
CA GLY A 25 -11.96 -7.06 -7.95
C GLY A 25 -11.19 -6.98 -6.62
N TYR A 26 -9.92 -7.41 -6.54
CA TYR A 26 -9.27 -7.68 -5.25
C TYR A 26 -7.94 -6.94 -5.02
N LEU A 27 -7.40 -6.32 -6.04
CA LEU A 27 -6.10 -5.64 -5.93
C LEU A 27 -6.28 -4.12 -5.92
N PRO A 28 -5.44 -3.41 -5.14
CA PRO A 28 -5.40 -1.96 -5.18
C PRO A 28 -4.82 -1.47 -6.50
N PHE A 29 -5.21 -0.26 -6.89
CA PHE A 29 -4.65 0.44 -8.04
C PHE A 29 -4.62 1.96 -7.82
N THR A 30 -3.76 2.61 -8.58
CA THR A 30 -3.55 4.05 -8.51
C THR A 30 -3.74 4.68 -9.87
N LEU A 31 -4.36 5.86 -9.91
CA LEU A 31 -4.54 6.68 -11.09
C LEU A 31 -3.87 8.04 -10.86
N ASP A 32 -2.99 8.44 -11.77
CA ASP A 32 -2.51 9.82 -11.78
C ASP A 32 -3.63 10.73 -12.32
N VAL A 33 -4.00 11.71 -11.53
CA VAL A 33 -5.08 12.65 -11.82
C VAL A 33 -4.59 14.08 -11.99
N THR A 34 -3.28 14.30 -11.89
CA THR A 34 -2.63 15.62 -11.84
C THR A 34 -3.12 16.54 -12.96
N ASP A 35 -3.07 16.07 -14.20
CA ASP A 35 -3.45 16.86 -15.38
C ASP A 35 -4.97 17.06 -15.56
N ALA A 36 -5.78 16.34 -14.79
CA ALA A 36 -7.24 16.40 -14.89
C ALA A 36 -7.87 17.28 -13.79
N LEU A 37 -7.09 17.65 -12.77
CA LEU A 37 -7.54 18.49 -11.67
C LEU A 37 -7.59 19.96 -12.09
N VAL A 38 -8.54 20.68 -11.51
CA VAL A 38 -8.67 22.13 -11.62
C VAL A 38 -8.74 22.75 -10.23
N PRO A 39 -8.39 24.03 -10.05
CA PRO A 39 -8.59 24.73 -8.80
C PRO A 39 -10.07 24.70 -8.36
N GLY A 40 -10.33 24.42 -7.09
CA GLY A 40 -11.68 24.38 -6.52
C GLY A 40 -12.32 22.98 -6.61
N GLU A 41 -13.59 22.94 -6.98
CA GLU A 41 -14.36 21.70 -7.01
C GLU A 41 -14.00 20.82 -8.21
N ASN A 42 -13.81 19.54 -7.97
CA ASN A 42 -13.52 18.53 -8.98
C ASN A 42 -14.52 17.39 -8.86
N ARG A 43 -15.00 16.90 -10.01
CA ARG A 43 -15.93 15.76 -10.06
C ARG A 43 -15.18 14.47 -10.41
N LEU A 44 -15.16 13.53 -9.47
CA LEU A 44 -14.68 12.17 -9.70
C LEU A 44 -15.84 11.26 -10.12
N THR A 45 -15.66 10.52 -11.19
CA THR A 45 -16.59 9.47 -11.64
C THR A 45 -15.84 8.15 -11.73
N ALA A 46 -16.32 7.13 -11.02
CA ALA A 46 -15.89 5.73 -11.18
C ALA A 46 -17.00 4.97 -11.92
N ALA A 47 -16.77 4.68 -13.19
CA ALA A 47 -17.68 3.83 -13.97
C ALA A 47 -17.29 2.37 -13.77
N VAL A 48 -18.17 1.58 -13.15
CA VAL A 48 -17.89 0.19 -12.79
C VAL A 48 -18.78 -0.75 -13.58
N THR A 49 -18.18 -1.83 -14.08
CA THR A 49 -18.89 -2.95 -14.71
C THR A 49 -18.46 -4.25 -14.06
N ASP A 50 -19.40 -5.10 -13.72
CA ASP A 50 -19.16 -6.39 -13.12
C ASP A 50 -20.11 -7.46 -13.69
N ASP A 51 -19.60 -8.70 -13.77
CA ASP A 51 -20.39 -9.90 -14.05
C ASP A 51 -20.25 -10.87 -12.86
N PRO A 52 -21.12 -10.76 -11.84
CA PRO A 52 -20.91 -11.36 -10.52
C PRO A 52 -21.00 -12.88 -10.49
N ASP A 53 -21.44 -13.54 -11.53
CA ASP A 53 -21.55 -15.01 -11.63
C ASP A 53 -21.16 -15.58 -13.00
N GLY A 54 -20.51 -14.77 -13.84
CA GLY A 54 -20.02 -15.15 -15.14
C GLY A 54 -18.48 -15.06 -15.26
N GLY A 55 -17.94 -15.60 -16.35
CA GLY A 55 -16.53 -15.47 -16.68
C GLY A 55 -15.58 -16.37 -15.87
N VAL A 56 -14.31 -16.01 -15.91
CA VAL A 56 -13.19 -16.79 -15.31
C VAL A 56 -12.53 -16.08 -14.11
N HIS A 57 -13.10 -14.98 -13.66
CA HIS A 57 -12.58 -14.22 -12.53
C HIS A 57 -13.10 -14.76 -11.18
N ALA A 58 -12.41 -14.41 -10.10
CA ALA A 58 -12.87 -14.74 -8.76
C ALA A 58 -14.08 -13.87 -8.39
N PHE A 59 -15.19 -14.48 -8.01
CA PHE A 59 -16.41 -13.78 -7.62
C PHE A 59 -16.98 -14.24 -6.25
N GLY A 60 -16.32 -15.19 -5.58
CA GLY A 60 -16.75 -15.68 -4.27
C GLY A 60 -18.04 -16.49 -4.33
N LYS A 61 -18.80 -16.50 -3.22
CA LYS A 61 -20.09 -17.20 -3.08
C LYS A 61 -21.28 -16.30 -3.43
N GLN A 62 -21.20 -15.52 -4.49
CA GLN A 62 -22.29 -14.64 -4.91
C GLN A 62 -22.89 -15.07 -6.25
N ARG A 63 -24.18 -14.80 -6.43
CA ARG A 63 -24.90 -15.04 -7.69
C ARG A 63 -26.06 -14.06 -7.86
N ARG A 64 -26.39 -13.74 -9.12
CA ARG A 64 -27.60 -12.95 -9.46
C ARG A 64 -28.84 -13.67 -8.96
N ASN A 65 -28.92 -14.98 -9.20
CA ASN A 65 -29.99 -15.81 -8.65
C ASN A 65 -29.54 -16.43 -7.33
N ARG A 66 -29.67 -15.67 -6.24
CA ARG A 66 -29.29 -16.06 -4.89
C ARG A 66 -30.17 -17.15 -4.31
N GLY A 67 -29.62 -17.95 -3.40
CA GLY A 67 -30.34 -18.97 -2.65
C GLY A 67 -29.43 -20.12 -2.24
N GLY A 68 -29.83 -20.90 -1.25
CA GLY A 68 -28.96 -21.92 -0.66
C GLY A 68 -27.66 -21.32 -0.10
N ILE A 69 -26.52 -21.76 -0.62
CA ILE A 69 -25.20 -21.27 -0.20
C ILE A 69 -24.78 -19.94 -0.88
N TRP A 70 -25.58 -19.44 -1.83
CA TRP A 70 -25.23 -18.28 -2.64
C TRP A 70 -25.78 -16.99 -2.04
N TYR A 71 -24.90 -15.99 -1.93
CA TYR A 71 -25.21 -14.66 -1.43
C TYR A 71 -25.64 -13.72 -2.56
N THR A 72 -26.15 -12.56 -2.18
CA THR A 72 -26.49 -11.49 -3.11
C THR A 72 -25.26 -11.02 -3.86
N ALA A 73 -25.36 -10.88 -5.17
CA ALA A 73 -24.33 -10.27 -5.99
C ALA A 73 -24.09 -8.82 -5.59
N GLN A 74 -22.83 -8.45 -5.48
CA GLN A 74 -22.38 -7.11 -5.12
C GLN A 74 -21.31 -6.67 -6.11
N SER A 75 -21.30 -5.39 -6.45
CA SER A 75 -20.37 -4.80 -7.40
C SER A 75 -19.97 -3.40 -6.93
N GLY A 76 -18.85 -2.91 -7.40
CA GLY A 76 -18.44 -1.54 -7.15
C GLY A 76 -17.26 -1.40 -6.19
N ILE A 77 -17.14 -0.21 -5.64
CA ILE A 77 -16.06 0.16 -4.71
C ILE A 77 -16.35 -0.50 -3.35
N TRP A 78 -15.48 -1.39 -2.90
CA TRP A 78 -15.65 -2.08 -1.61
C TRP A 78 -14.50 -1.89 -0.64
N GLN A 79 -13.43 -1.21 -1.08
CA GLN A 79 -12.30 -0.79 -0.26
C GLN A 79 -12.14 0.73 -0.30
N THR A 80 -11.30 1.28 0.58
CA THR A 80 -11.08 2.72 0.72
C THR A 80 -10.64 3.37 -0.60
N VAL A 81 -11.11 4.58 -0.82
CA VAL A 81 -10.62 5.49 -1.87
C VAL A 81 -10.00 6.72 -1.20
N TRP A 82 -8.81 7.13 -1.63
CA TRP A 82 -8.14 8.32 -1.10
C TRP A 82 -7.32 9.04 -2.15
N LEU A 83 -7.02 10.29 -1.88
CA LEU A 83 -6.20 11.15 -2.73
C LEU A 83 -4.95 11.57 -1.96
N GLU A 84 -3.81 11.51 -2.60
CA GLU A 84 -2.54 12.01 -2.09
C GLU A 84 -1.97 13.07 -3.02
N SER A 85 -1.33 14.08 -2.43
CA SER A 85 -0.44 14.99 -3.14
C SER A 85 0.98 14.61 -2.74
N VAL A 86 1.78 14.23 -3.71
CA VAL A 86 3.15 13.75 -3.51
C VAL A 86 4.14 14.65 -4.24
N ALA A 87 5.42 14.61 -3.83
CA ALA A 87 6.50 15.26 -4.55
C ALA A 87 6.75 14.58 -5.91
N GLU A 88 7.53 15.20 -6.79
CA GLU A 88 7.92 14.60 -8.07
C GLU A 88 8.66 13.26 -7.87
N ASN A 89 9.60 13.22 -6.93
CA ASN A 89 10.23 11.97 -6.46
C ASN A 89 9.61 11.58 -5.12
N TYR A 90 8.78 10.56 -5.10
CA TYR A 90 8.08 10.05 -3.92
C TYR A 90 8.25 8.53 -3.76
N ILE A 91 7.88 8.02 -2.60
CA ILE A 91 7.94 6.58 -2.27
C ILE A 91 6.73 5.89 -2.91
N HIS A 92 6.94 5.16 -3.99
CA HIS A 92 5.90 4.39 -4.69
C HIS A 92 5.49 3.14 -3.90
N SER A 93 6.46 2.48 -3.28
CA SER A 93 6.20 1.32 -2.43
C SER A 93 7.38 1.02 -1.50
N LEU A 94 7.07 0.36 -0.41
CA LEU A 94 8.02 -0.08 0.61
C LEU A 94 7.84 -1.57 0.86
N ARG A 95 8.92 -2.33 0.73
CA ARG A 95 8.95 -3.74 1.12
C ARG A 95 9.79 -3.90 2.37
N LEU A 96 9.22 -4.48 3.41
CA LEU A 96 9.84 -4.73 4.70
C LEU A 96 9.92 -6.25 4.92
N THR A 97 11.11 -6.76 5.23
CA THR A 97 11.33 -8.19 5.46
C THR A 97 12.11 -8.35 6.76
N PRO A 98 11.52 -8.96 7.80
CA PRO A 98 12.24 -9.25 9.02
C PRO A 98 13.32 -10.30 8.76
N ASP A 99 14.50 -10.07 9.34
CA ASP A 99 15.58 -11.02 9.44
C ASP A 99 15.78 -11.34 10.93
N TYR A 100 15.13 -12.42 11.37
CA TYR A 100 15.09 -12.77 12.77
C TYR A 100 16.45 -13.20 13.31
N ASP A 101 17.19 -13.97 12.52
CA ASP A 101 18.47 -14.53 12.92
C ASP A 101 19.54 -13.44 13.05
N GLU A 102 19.56 -12.51 12.10
CA GLU A 102 20.46 -11.36 12.09
C GLU A 102 19.95 -10.19 12.95
N LYS A 103 18.76 -10.31 13.54
CA LYS A 103 18.09 -9.23 14.30
C LYS A 103 18.04 -7.93 13.51
N ALA A 104 17.59 -8.01 12.28
CA ALA A 104 17.62 -6.87 11.36
C ALA A 104 16.31 -6.74 10.59
N LEU A 105 16.06 -5.53 10.09
CA LEU A 105 15.06 -5.24 9.09
C LEU A 105 15.74 -5.10 7.74
N ARG A 106 15.45 -6.02 6.79
CA ARG A 106 15.78 -5.82 5.38
C ARG A 106 14.67 -5.04 4.71
N TYR A 107 15.02 -4.10 3.87
CA TYR A 107 14.03 -3.26 3.21
C TYR A 107 14.39 -2.95 1.76
N ALA A 108 13.35 -2.66 0.97
CA ALA A 108 13.49 -2.11 -0.37
C ALA A 108 12.52 -0.93 -0.51
N VAL A 109 13.05 0.22 -0.82
CA VAL A 109 12.31 1.45 -1.13
C VAL A 109 12.23 1.59 -2.65
N ARG A 110 11.03 1.75 -3.19
CA ARG A 110 10.83 2.05 -4.62
C ARG A 110 10.42 3.52 -4.76
N ALA A 111 11.21 4.25 -5.48
CA ALA A 111 11.01 5.63 -5.90
C ALA A 111 11.71 5.82 -7.24
N ASP A 112 11.54 6.95 -7.92
CA ASP A 112 12.29 7.24 -9.14
C ASP A 112 13.79 7.40 -8.83
N ASP A 113 14.12 8.05 -7.71
CA ASP A 113 15.46 8.08 -7.13
C ASP A 113 15.39 7.66 -5.64
N PRO A 114 15.63 6.37 -5.32
CA PRO A 114 15.58 5.87 -3.95
C PRO A 114 16.90 6.01 -3.21
N ALA A 115 17.98 6.46 -3.86
CA ALA A 115 19.30 6.52 -3.28
C ALA A 115 19.33 7.38 -2.01
N GLY A 116 19.93 6.85 -0.94
CA GLY A 116 20.02 7.55 0.33
C GLY A 116 18.70 7.67 1.10
N ALA A 117 17.64 6.96 0.68
CA ALA A 117 16.42 6.86 1.48
C ALA A 117 16.76 6.41 2.90
N ARG A 118 16.35 7.18 3.89
CA ARG A 118 16.62 6.90 5.31
C ARG A 118 15.47 6.14 5.93
N ILE A 119 15.78 5.00 6.55
CA ILE A 119 14.87 4.29 7.45
C ILE A 119 15.20 4.64 8.89
N THR A 120 14.20 5.00 9.66
CA THR A 120 14.27 5.20 11.11
C THR A 120 13.32 4.23 11.78
N VAL A 121 13.84 3.43 12.72
CA VAL A 121 13.06 2.49 13.52
C VAL A 121 12.87 3.07 14.91
N LEU A 122 11.62 3.06 15.38
CA LEU A 122 11.27 3.58 16.71
C LEU A 122 10.64 2.48 17.56
N CYS A 123 10.90 2.56 18.85
CA CYS A 123 10.31 1.73 19.89
C CYS A 123 9.69 2.63 20.94
N GLY A 124 8.36 2.64 21.04
CA GLY A 124 7.64 3.52 21.98
C GLY A 124 7.94 5.00 21.77
N GLY A 125 8.10 5.45 20.52
CA GLY A 125 8.43 6.83 20.15
C GLY A 125 9.92 7.18 20.24
N GLN A 126 10.77 6.29 20.77
CA GLN A 126 12.20 6.50 20.84
C GLN A 126 12.91 5.87 19.62
N VAL A 127 13.75 6.64 18.95
CA VAL A 127 14.58 6.12 17.85
C VAL A 127 15.60 5.13 18.38
N ILE A 128 15.58 3.91 17.86
CA ILE A 128 16.48 2.82 18.25
C ILE A 128 17.49 2.43 17.17
N ALA A 129 17.14 2.66 15.90
CA ALA A 129 18.05 2.38 14.78
C ALA A 129 17.78 3.30 13.58
N ARG A 130 18.80 3.48 12.76
CA ARG A 130 18.73 4.15 11.45
C ARG A 130 19.60 3.44 10.44
N SER A 131 19.16 3.46 9.20
CA SER A 131 19.91 2.94 8.06
C SER A 131 19.61 3.76 6.82
N TRP A 132 20.45 3.65 5.80
CA TRP A 132 20.28 4.33 4.51
C TRP A 132 20.32 3.33 3.39
N ALA A 133 19.43 3.51 2.43
CA ALA A 133 19.36 2.68 1.24
C ALA A 133 20.54 2.96 0.30
N ASP A 134 20.94 1.93 -0.42
CA ASP A 134 21.87 2.04 -1.55
C ASP A 134 21.21 2.72 -2.77
N GLU A 135 21.96 2.80 -3.88
CA GLU A 135 21.50 3.39 -5.14
C GLU A 135 20.27 2.68 -5.74
N LYS A 136 20.00 1.44 -5.33
CA LYS A 136 18.84 0.64 -5.77
C LYS A 136 17.67 0.68 -4.79
N GLY A 137 17.79 1.47 -3.74
CA GLY A 137 16.79 1.54 -2.68
C GLY A 137 16.82 0.37 -1.68
N LEU A 138 17.89 -0.45 -1.70
CA LEU A 138 18.00 -1.62 -0.83
C LEU A 138 18.80 -1.29 0.41
N GLY A 139 18.45 -1.91 1.54
CA GLY A 139 19.23 -1.76 2.75
C GLY A 139 18.89 -2.76 3.84
N VAL A 140 19.72 -2.72 4.88
CA VAL A 140 19.56 -3.50 6.09
C VAL A 140 19.70 -2.56 7.28
N CYS A 141 18.74 -2.63 8.19
CA CYS A 141 18.77 -1.88 9.45
C CYS A 141 18.91 -2.87 10.61
N PRO A 142 20.11 -3.02 11.19
CA PRO A 142 20.31 -3.84 12.38
C PRO A 142 19.56 -3.23 13.56
N ILE A 143 18.90 -4.08 14.34
CA ILE A 143 18.20 -3.68 15.56
C ILE A 143 19.08 -4.04 16.75
N PRO A 144 19.42 -3.09 17.63
CA PRO A 144 20.19 -3.36 18.83
C PRO A 144 19.56 -4.50 19.66
N ALA A 145 20.39 -5.40 20.18
CA ALA A 145 19.90 -6.62 20.84
C ALA A 145 18.99 -6.32 22.03
N GLU A 146 19.26 -5.24 22.76
CA GLU A 146 18.47 -4.77 23.90
C GLU A 146 17.09 -4.24 23.52
N HIS A 147 16.88 -3.91 22.23
CA HIS A 147 15.62 -3.43 21.68
C HIS A 147 14.94 -4.47 20.78
N PHE A 148 15.60 -5.62 20.50
CA PHE A 148 15.03 -6.66 19.67
C PHE A 148 13.98 -7.44 20.43
N ARG A 149 12.72 -7.29 20.02
CA ARG A 149 11.55 -7.89 20.66
C ARG A 149 10.87 -8.83 19.67
N PRO A 150 10.96 -10.16 19.91
CA PRO A 150 10.28 -11.16 19.09
C PRO A 150 8.78 -10.92 19.07
N TRP A 151 8.18 -10.99 17.89
CA TRP A 151 6.72 -10.97 17.76
C TRP A 151 6.16 -12.35 18.08
N SER A 152 5.13 -12.42 18.91
CA SER A 152 4.30 -13.62 19.10
C SER A 152 2.84 -13.20 19.29
N PRO A 153 1.87 -14.15 19.18
CA PRO A 153 0.46 -13.85 19.48
C PRO A 153 0.23 -13.32 20.89
N GLU A 154 1.09 -13.75 21.85
CA GLU A 154 1.04 -13.33 23.26
C GLU A 154 1.69 -11.96 23.48
N ASP A 155 2.64 -11.58 22.62
CA ASP A 155 3.31 -10.29 22.61
C ASP A 155 3.41 -9.75 21.16
N PRO A 156 2.30 -9.24 20.59
CA PRO A 156 2.22 -8.81 19.19
C PRO A 156 2.84 -7.42 19.01
N TYR A 157 4.10 -7.26 19.36
CA TYR A 157 4.78 -5.97 19.35
C TYR A 157 5.01 -5.46 17.93
N LEU A 158 4.75 -4.17 17.73
CA LEU A 158 5.03 -3.44 16.49
C LEU A 158 6.04 -2.32 16.75
N TYR A 159 7.03 -2.22 15.88
CA TYR A 159 7.92 -1.06 15.82
C TYR A 159 7.33 -0.03 14.86
N ASP A 160 7.43 1.24 15.21
CA ASP A 160 7.11 2.32 14.28
C ASP A 160 8.28 2.53 13.31
N LEU A 161 7.96 2.85 12.07
CA LEU A 161 8.91 3.14 11.01
C LEU A 161 8.64 4.49 10.38
N GLU A 162 9.72 5.20 10.11
CA GLU A 162 9.72 6.39 9.26
C GLU A 162 10.70 6.18 8.11
N VAL A 163 10.23 6.36 6.89
CA VAL A 163 11.07 6.34 5.68
C VAL A 163 11.04 7.72 5.06
N THR A 164 12.21 8.30 4.82
CA THR A 164 12.34 9.64 4.25
C THR A 164 13.29 9.61 3.06
N LEU A 165 12.86 10.13 1.91
CA LEU A 165 13.74 10.37 0.77
C LEU A 165 14.56 11.66 0.97
N PRO A 166 15.72 11.77 0.32
CA PRO A 166 16.46 13.04 0.27
C PRO A 166 15.65 14.22 -0.34
N SER A 167 14.68 13.91 -1.21
CA SER A 167 13.72 14.89 -1.77
C SER A 167 12.75 15.47 -0.74
N GLY A 168 12.66 14.87 0.46
CA GLY A 168 11.79 15.28 1.54
C GLY A 168 10.49 14.47 1.65
N ASP A 169 10.18 13.61 0.67
CA ASP A 169 9.02 12.72 0.78
C ASP A 169 9.18 11.77 1.97
N ARG A 170 8.07 11.53 2.70
CA ARG A 170 8.07 10.79 3.96
C ARG A 170 6.85 9.89 4.07
N VAL A 171 7.11 8.64 4.45
CA VAL A 171 6.08 7.64 4.76
C VAL A 171 6.28 7.14 6.18
N GLU A 172 5.20 7.04 6.93
CA GLU A 172 5.14 6.38 8.23
C GLU A 172 4.52 4.99 8.06
N SER A 173 5.08 4.01 8.75
CA SER A 173 4.65 2.62 8.70
C SER A 173 4.92 1.93 10.03
N TYR A 174 4.70 0.63 10.06
CA TYR A 174 5.07 -0.22 11.19
C TYR A 174 5.72 -1.51 10.68
N TRP A 175 6.42 -2.19 11.59
CA TRP A 175 7.09 -3.45 11.33
C TRP A 175 7.09 -4.33 12.56
N ASN A 176 7.13 -5.65 12.34
CA ASN A 176 7.36 -6.64 13.39
C ASN A 176 8.40 -7.66 12.98
N THR A 177 8.87 -8.46 13.94
CA THR A 177 9.89 -9.49 13.72
C THR A 177 9.32 -10.83 13.25
N GLY A 178 8.02 -10.92 13.03
CA GLY A 178 7.36 -12.14 12.54
C GLY A 178 7.69 -12.45 11.07
N ALA A 179 7.43 -13.68 10.65
CA ALA A 179 7.82 -14.17 9.32
C ALA A 179 7.02 -13.60 8.15
N ALA A 180 5.98 -12.82 8.38
CA ALA A 180 5.16 -12.20 7.33
C ALA A 180 5.74 -10.84 6.93
N GLY A 181 6.14 -10.70 5.67
CA GLY A 181 6.52 -9.40 5.10
C GLY A 181 5.33 -8.43 5.14
N CYS A 182 5.58 -7.19 5.56
CA CYS A 182 4.60 -6.11 5.46
C CYS A 182 4.73 -5.42 4.10
N TRP A 183 3.62 -5.23 3.40
CA TRP A 183 3.55 -4.50 2.14
C TRP A 183 2.74 -3.22 2.35
N LEU A 184 3.24 -2.12 1.88
CA LEU A 184 2.51 -0.86 1.72
C LEU A 184 2.41 -0.50 0.25
#